data_24eb58b47cf4cf5ff3089d907aacf5fd
#
_entry.id   24eb58b47cf4cf5ff3089d907aacf5fd
#
_cell.length_a   1.000
_cell.length_b   1.000
_cell.length_c   1.000
_cell.angle_alpha   90.00
_cell.angle_beta   90.00
_cell.angle_gamma   90.00
#
_symmetry.space_group_name_H-M   'P 1'
#
loop_
_entity.id
_entity.type
_entity.pdbx_description
1 polymer ?
#
loop_
_entity_poly.entity_id
_entity_poly.type
_entity_poly.pdbx_seq_one_letter_code
_entity_poly.pdbx_strand_id
1 'polypeptide(L)'
;VVPPFLANEMQIYGDVSDFSVVTDAPRALLQSEFAFICSGTATLQAALVGTPFVLAYKAKAIDIMIARMFVKLRHIGLANIMFDFMGEEALHEELLQEEVTPGNLIKAYESCDKEKFIKGCEKLRKYLKHGSAASVAQIITNKG
;
A
#
# COMPACT_ATOMS: atom_id res chain seq x y z
N VAL A 1 6.96 -4.42 -10.06
CA VAL A 1 5.63 -4.58 -10.68
C VAL A 1 5.25 -3.30 -11.39
N VAL A 2 4.75 -3.39 -12.60
CA VAL A 2 4.33 -2.24 -13.41
C VAL A 2 2.94 -2.47 -14.01
N PRO A 3 2.15 -1.41 -14.29
CA PRO A 3 0.92 -1.56 -15.05
C PRO A 3 1.20 -2.14 -16.44
N PRO A 4 0.27 -2.95 -17.02
CA PRO A 4 0.49 -3.58 -18.32
C PRO A 4 0.87 -2.62 -19.45
N PHE A 5 0.32 -1.40 -19.45
CA PHE A 5 0.60 -0.40 -20.47
C PHE A 5 2.01 0.20 -20.38
N LEU A 6 2.71 0.08 -19.24
CA LEU A 6 4.10 0.53 -19.05
C LEU A 6 5.12 -0.60 -19.23
N ALA A 7 4.70 -1.84 -19.37
CA ALA A 7 5.63 -2.98 -19.41
C ALA A 7 6.66 -2.88 -20.56
N ASN A 8 6.29 -2.25 -21.67
CA ASN A 8 7.14 -2.05 -22.84
C ASN A 8 7.94 -0.71 -22.82
N GLU A 9 7.71 0.12 -21.80
CA GLU A 9 8.31 1.46 -21.69
C GLU A 9 9.32 1.56 -20.54
N MET A 10 9.84 0.41 -20.08
CA MET A 10 10.72 0.36 -18.91
C MET A 10 12.02 1.15 -19.06
N GLN A 11 12.42 1.45 -20.29
CA GLN A 11 13.62 2.25 -20.58
C GLN A 11 13.58 3.67 -19.96
N ILE A 12 12.39 4.21 -19.67
CA ILE A 12 12.25 5.50 -18.99
C ILE A 12 12.79 5.50 -17.55
N TYR A 13 12.94 4.31 -16.94
CA TYR A 13 13.47 4.13 -15.59
C TYR A 13 14.97 3.81 -15.58
N GLY A 14 15.66 3.84 -16.74
CA GLY A 14 17.07 3.51 -16.87
C GLY A 14 17.31 2.02 -17.11
N ASP A 15 18.49 1.53 -16.71
CA ASP A 15 18.80 0.11 -16.81
C ASP A 15 18.06 -0.69 -15.75
N VAL A 16 17.19 -1.57 -16.19
CA VAL A 16 16.38 -2.47 -15.36
C VAL A 16 16.69 -3.95 -15.62
N SER A 17 17.84 -4.25 -16.22
CA SER A 17 18.26 -5.61 -16.60
C SER A 17 18.36 -6.58 -15.41
N ASP A 18 18.67 -6.05 -14.21
CA ASP A 18 18.75 -6.83 -12.98
C ASP A 18 17.38 -7.09 -12.32
N PHE A 19 16.28 -6.58 -12.90
CA PHE A 19 14.94 -6.70 -12.35
C PHE A 19 14.03 -7.55 -13.22
N SER A 20 13.26 -8.42 -12.58
CA SER A 20 12.14 -9.10 -13.25
C SER A 20 10.94 -8.18 -13.31
N VAL A 21 10.56 -7.74 -14.52
CA VAL A 21 9.40 -6.88 -14.74
C VAL A 21 8.15 -7.74 -14.87
N VAL A 22 7.18 -7.54 -13.99
CA VAL A 22 5.92 -8.29 -13.95
C VAL A 22 4.72 -7.34 -13.84
N THR A 23 3.56 -7.79 -14.31
CA THR A 23 2.31 -7.00 -14.31
C THR A 23 1.26 -7.52 -13.32
N ASP A 24 1.44 -8.73 -12.79
CA ASP A 24 0.55 -9.36 -11.81
C ASP A 24 1.01 -9.03 -10.38
N ALA A 25 0.47 -7.95 -9.83
CA ALA A 25 0.83 -7.47 -8.50
C ALA A 25 0.46 -8.47 -7.38
N PRO A 26 -0.74 -9.08 -7.33
CA PRO A 26 -1.07 -10.09 -6.31
C PRO A 26 -0.09 -11.26 -6.29
N ARG A 27 0.25 -11.79 -7.45
CA ARG A 27 1.19 -12.89 -7.57
C ARG A 27 2.60 -12.50 -7.15
N ALA A 28 3.07 -11.31 -7.55
CA ALA A 28 4.37 -10.80 -7.14
C ALA A 28 4.45 -10.62 -5.61
N LEU A 29 3.41 -10.07 -4.99
CA LEU A 29 3.34 -9.91 -3.53
C LEU A 29 3.39 -11.27 -2.82
N LEU A 30 2.61 -12.25 -3.25
CA LEU A 30 2.62 -13.61 -2.67
C LEU A 30 3.99 -14.28 -2.70
N GLN A 31 4.82 -13.96 -3.68
CA GLN A 31 6.15 -14.52 -3.88
C GLN A 31 7.27 -13.68 -3.24
N SER A 32 6.94 -12.52 -2.68
CA SER A 32 7.91 -11.59 -2.12
C SER A 32 8.00 -11.72 -0.59
N GLU A 33 9.20 -11.64 -0.09
CA GLU A 33 9.47 -11.56 1.35
C GLU A 33 9.14 -10.19 1.92
N PHE A 34 9.33 -9.13 1.13
CA PHE A 34 9.08 -7.74 1.48
C PHE A 34 8.80 -6.92 0.22
N ALA A 35 8.06 -5.82 0.33
CA ALA A 35 7.75 -4.95 -0.80
C ALA A 35 8.02 -3.47 -0.51
N PHE A 36 8.55 -2.76 -1.50
CA PHE A 36 8.58 -1.30 -1.54
C PHE A 36 7.40 -0.83 -2.40
N ILE A 37 6.47 -0.11 -1.80
CA ILE A 37 5.20 0.27 -2.45
C ILE A 37 5.15 1.78 -2.62
N CYS A 38 4.82 2.25 -3.82
CA CYS A 38 4.71 3.68 -4.13
C CYS A 38 3.26 4.15 -4.36
N SER A 39 2.26 3.36 -3.98
CA SER A 39 0.84 3.67 -4.17
C SER A 39 0.03 3.38 -2.91
N GLY A 40 -0.80 4.33 -2.49
CA GLY A 40 -1.66 4.18 -1.32
C GLY A 40 -2.63 2.99 -1.43
N THR A 41 -3.20 2.73 -2.59
CA THR A 41 -4.12 1.61 -2.83
C THR A 41 -3.41 0.25 -2.77
N ALA A 42 -2.18 0.16 -3.28
CA ALA A 42 -1.41 -1.08 -3.26
C ALA A 42 -1.02 -1.51 -1.83
N THR A 43 -0.99 -0.58 -0.86
CA THR A 43 -0.75 -0.92 0.56
C THR A 43 -1.84 -1.81 1.13
N LEU A 44 -3.11 -1.55 0.78
CA LEU A 44 -4.22 -2.41 1.20
C LEU A 44 -4.11 -3.79 0.57
N GLN A 45 -3.74 -3.86 -0.71
CA GLN A 45 -3.54 -5.13 -1.40
C GLN A 45 -2.43 -5.97 -0.76
N ALA A 46 -1.27 -5.37 -0.46
CA ALA A 46 -0.16 -6.05 0.21
C ALA A 46 -0.53 -6.54 1.62
N ALA A 47 -1.26 -5.70 2.39
CA ALA A 47 -1.76 -6.08 3.71
C ALA A 47 -2.76 -7.24 3.65
N LEU A 48 -3.64 -7.28 2.65
CA LEU A 48 -4.59 -8.38 2.47
C LEU A 48 -3.90 -9.68 2.04
N VAL A 49 -2.83 -9.59 1.25
CA VAL A 49 -1.97 -10.73 0.90
C VAL A 49 -1.16 -11.20 2.11
N GLY A 50 -0.70 -10.28 2.94
CA GLY A 50 0.14 -10.55 4.12
C GLY A 50 1.63 -10.39 3.85
N THR A 51 2.00 -9.69 2.79
CA THR A 51 3.40 -9.39 2.45
C THR A 51 3.83 -8.13 3.20
N PRO A 52 4.85 -8.18 4.06
CA PRO A 52 5.38 -6.99 4.73
C PRO A 52 5.89 -5.95 3.72
N PHE A 53 5.73 -4.67 4.04
CA PHE A 53 6.11 -3.61 3.13
C PHE A 53 6.34 -2.28 3.84
N VAL A 54 6.98 -1.36 3.13
CA VAL A 54 7.03 0.07 3.44
C VAL A 54 6.41 0.85 2.29
N LEU A 55 5.64 1.88 2.61
CA LEU A 55 5.19 2.85 1.61
C LEU A 55 6.27 3.89 1.41
N ALA A 56 6.75 4.04 0.17
CA ALA A 56 7.74 5.05 -0.22
C ALA A 56 7.11 5.95 -1.29
N TYR A 57 6.79 7.19 -0.93
CA TYR A 57 6.08 8.09 -1.83
C TYR A 57 6.76 9.44 -1.97
N LYS A 58 7.09 9.77 -3.21
CA LYS A 58 7.65 11.06 -3.61
C LYS A 58 6.71 11.72 -4.61
N ALA A 59 6.07 12.82 -4.21
CA ALA A 59 5.19 13.59 -5.08
C ALA A 59 5.74 15.00 -5.25
N LYS A 60 5.21 15.75 -6.22
CA LYS A 60 5.51 17.17 -6.35
C LYS A 60 5.00 17.90 -5.10
N ALA A 61 5.78 18.84 -4.55
CA ALA A 61 5.47 19.54 -3.30
C ALA A 61 4.07 20.20 -3.32
N ILE A 62 3.62 20.65 -4.49
CA ILE A 62 2.31 21.29 -4.66
C ILE A 62 1.15 20.31 -4.43
N ASP A 63 1.30 19.05 -4.87
CA ASP A 63 0.24 18.04 -4.72
C ASP A 63 0.06 17.66 -3.25
N ILE A 64 1.15 17.64 -2.49
CA ILE A 64 1.13 17.37 -1.03
C ILE A 64 0.51 18.53 -0.26
N MET A 65 0.83 19.76 -0.63
CA MET A 65 0.26 20.94 0.03
C MET A 65 -1.26 20.98 -0.18
N ILE A 66 -1.73 20.67 -1.39
CA ILE A 66 -3.17 20.57 -1.70
C ILE A 66 -3.80 19.43 -0.90
N ALA A 67 -3.21 18.25 -0.90
CA ALA A 67 -3.73 17.10 -0.15
C ALA A 67 -3.82 17.39 1.36
N ARG A 68 -2.80 17.99 1.98
CA ARG A 68 -2.81 18.38 3.40
C ARG A 68 -3.83 19.46 3.74
N MET A 69 -4.16 20.32 2.80
CA MET A 69 -5.11 21.42 3.03
C MET A 69 -6.56 20.91 2.99
N PHE A 70 -6.86 19.92 2.17
CA PHE A 70 -8.22 19.39 2.00
C PHE A 70 -8.52 18.09 2.79
N VAL A 71 -7.48 17.34 3.16
CA VAL A 71 -7.66 16.04 3.83
C VAL A 71 -6.80 15.99 5.10
N LYS A 72 -7.45 16.01 6.27
CA LYS A 72 -6.80 15.85 7.59
C LYS A 72 -6.47 14.38 7.88
N LEU A 73 -5.92 13.65 6.92
CA LEU A 73 -5.49 12.26 7.13
C LEU A 73 -4.09 12.22 7.74
N ARG A 74 -3.89 11.35 8.72
CA ARG A 74 -2.58 11.10 9.34
C ARG A 74 -1.68 10.29 8.42
N HIS A 75 -2.26 9.44 7.58
CA HIS A 75 -1.60 8.49 6.70
C HIS A 75 -2.05 8.66 5.25
N ILE A 76 -1.21 8.23 4.30
CA ILE A 76 -1.53 8.21 2.87
C ILE A 76 -1.73 6.78 2.35
N GLY A 77 -1.20 5.78 3.03
CA GLY A 77 -1.42 4.37 2.74
C GLY A 77 -2.81 3.92 3.18
N LEU A 78 -3.59 3.33 2.26
CA LEU A 78 -4.97 2.93 2.55
C LEU A 78 -5.04 1.90 3.69
N ALA A 79 -4.03 1.03 3.84
CA ALA A 79 -3.97 0.10 4.95
C ALA A 79 -3.89 0.84 6.31
N ASN A 80 -3.02 1.84 6.46
CA ASN A 80 -2.92 2.63 7.69
C ASN A 80 -4.17 3.48 7.94
N ILE A 81 -4.80 4.02 6.88
CA ILE A 81 -6.09 4.74 7.01
C ILE A 81 -7.15 3.80 7.60
N MET A 82 -7.20 2.53 7.17
CA MET A 82 -8.11 1.56 7.77
C MET A 82 -7.78 1.28 9.24
N PHE A 83 -6.48 1.23 9.59
CA PHE A 83 -6.04 1.08 10.98
C PHE A 83 -6.43 2.27 11.85
N ASP A 84 -6.34 3.50 11.33
CA ASP A 84 -6.86 4.70 12.03
C ASP A 84 -8.37 4.56 12.31
N PHE A 85 -9.17 4.09 11.35
CA PHE A 85 -10.60 3.84 11.57
C PHE A 85 -10.90 2.71 12.57
N MET A 86 -9.96 1.76 12.70
CA MET A 86 -10.06 0.69 13.70
C MET A 86 -9.62 1.14 15.10
N GLY A 87 -9.01 2.33 15.24
CA GLY A 87 -8.40 2.82 16.48
C GLY A 87 -7.10 2.09 16.84
N GLU A 88 -6.43 1.52 15.86
CA GLU A 88 -5.19 0.76 15.99
C GLU A 88 -3.97 1.60 15.57
N GLU A 89 -2.77 1.19 16.00
CA GLU A 89 -1.52 1.78 15.50
C GLU A 89 -1.28 1.45 14.04
N ALA A 90 -0.50 2.28 13.34
CA ALA A 90 -0.14 2.06 11.94
C ALA A 90 0.42 0.65 11.70
N LEU A 91 -0.04 0.00 10.64
CA LEU A 91 0.38 -1.34 10.24
C LEU A 91 1.80 -1.36 9.67
N HIS A 92 2.15 -0.32 8.92
CA HIS A 92 3.41 -0.22 8.17
C HIS A 92 3.99 1.19 8.25
N GLU A 93 5.28 1.30 7.99
CA GLU A 93 5.98 2.59 7.90
C GLU A 93 5.63 3.29 6.58
N GLU A 94 5.56 4.62 6.62
CA GLU A 94 5.38 5.50 5.46
C GLU A 94 6.56 6.46 5.38
N LEU A 95 7.41 6.28 4.37
CA LEU A 95 8.50 7.18 4.03
C LEU A 95 8.01 8.18 2.98
N LEU A 96 8.05 9.46 3.31
CA LEU A 96 7.51 10.50 2.47
C LEU A 96 8.59 11.50 2.06
N GLN A 97 8.61 11.89 0.81
CA GLN A 97 9.48 12.94 0.26
C GLN A 97 10.98 12.68 0.52
N GLU A 98 11.60 13.50 1.36
CA GLU A 98 13.02 13.45 1.70
C GLU A 98 13.39 12.22 2.52
N GLU A 99 12.41 11.58 3.18
CA GLU A 99 12.61 10.33 3.91
C GLU A 99 12.82 9.14 2.96
N VAL A 100 12.41 9.26 1.68
CA VAL A 100 12.62 8.22 0.67
C VAL A 100 14.07 8.22 0.23
N THR A 101 14.90 7.52 0.99
CA THR A 101 16.33 7.32 0.73
C THR A 101 16.66 5.83 0.73
N PRO A 102 17.71 5.39 0.02
CA PRO A 102 18.12 3.98 0.03
C PRO A 102 18.36 3.46 1.47
N GLY A 103 19.00 4.27 2.32
CA GLY A 103 19.26 3.89 3.71
C GLY A 103 18.00 3.68 4.54
N ASN A 104 17.00 4.55 4.40
CA ASN A 104 15.73 4.40 5.10
C ASN A 104 14.92 3.20 4.57
N LEU A 105 14.96 2.94 3.26
CA LEU A 105 14.32 1.75 2.67
C LEU A 105 14.92 0.45 3.22
N ILE A 106 16.26 0.36 3.27
CA ILE A 106 16.96 -0.79 3.86
C ILE A 106 16.62 -0.94 5.34
N LYS A 107 16.65 0.16 6.10
CA LYS A 107 16.29 0.15 7.53
C LYS A 107 14.85 -0.34 7.75
N ALA A 108 13.88 0.12 6.94
CA ALA A 108 12.50 -0.33 7.03
C ALA A 108 12.35 -1.84 6.78
N TYR A 109 13.12 -2.39 5.84
CA TYR A 109 13.18 -3.83 5.61
C TYR A 109 13.77 -4.59 6.79
N GLU A 110 14.92 -4.16 7.32
CA GLU A 110 15.66 -4.82 8.39
C GLU A 110 14.93 -4.75 9.75
N SER A 111 14.23 -3.64 10.02
CA SER A 111 13.52 -3.41 11.29
C SER A 111 12.08 -3.92 11.29
N CYS A 112 11.59 -4.51 10.19
CA CYS A 112 10.22 -4.97 10.07
C CYS A 112 9.93 -6.15 11.02
N ASP A 113 9.02 -5.95 11.97
CA ASP A 113 8.48 -7.03 12.79
C ASP A 113 7.39 -7.78 12.00
N LYS A 114 7.84 -8.85 11.33
CA LYS A 114 6.98 -9.69 10.47
C LYS A 114 5.82 -10.32 11.25
N GLU A 115 6.01 -10.70 12.50
CA GLU A 115 4.95 -11.31 13.32
C GLU A 115 3.88 -10.28 13.68
N LYS A 116 4.28 -9.10 14.14
CA LYS A 116 3.36 -8.00 14.42
C LYS A 116 2.60 -7.61 13.16
N PHE A 117 3.27 -7.53 12.01
CA PHE A 117 2.66 -7.22 10.73
C PHE A 117 1.58 -8.25 10.34
N ILE A 118 1.88 -9.55 10.39
CA ILE A 118 0.94 -10.62 10.05
C ILE A 118 -0.29 -10.59 10.95
N LYS A 119 -0.12 -10.40 12.27
CA LYS A 119 -1.23 -10.23 13.22
C LYS A 119 -2.11 -9.02 12.86
N GLY A 120 -1.49 -7.92 12.44
CA GLY A 120 -2.20 -6.75 11.94
C GLY A 120 -3.02 -7.07 10.67
N CYS A 121 -2.43 -7.79 9.71
CA CYS A 121 -3.14 -8.21 8.50
C CYS A 121 -4.38 -9.09 8.81
N GLU A 122 -4.28 -9.97 9.79
CA GLU A 122 -5.43 -10.78 10.24
C GLU A 122 -6.55 -9.91 10.84
N LYS A 123 -6.21 -8.90 11.65
CA LYS A 123 -7.18 -7.93 12.16
C LYS A 123 -7.87 -7.19 11.01
N LEU A 124 -7.10 -6.72 10.02
CA LEU A 124 -7.61 -6.02 8.86
C LEU A 124 -8.58 -6.88 8.04
N ARG A 125 -8.23 -8.14 7.78
CA ARG A 125 -9.11 -9.10 7.07
C ARG A 125 -10.43 -9.33 7.82
N LYS A 126 -10.40 -9.39 9.16
CA LYS A 126 -11.60 -9.52 9.99
C LYS A 126 -12.46 -8.26 9.96
N TYR A 127 -11.83 -7.09 9.91
CA TYR A 127 -12.52 -5.80 9.85
C TYR A 127 -13.21 -5.58 8.49
N LEU A 128 -12.52 -5.89 7.41
CA LEU A 128 -13.03 -5.80 6.05
C LEU A 128 -13.92 -7.00 5.73
N LYS A 129 -15.19 -6.92 6.11
CA LYS A 129 -16.17 -7.97 5.87
C LYS A 129 -16.37 -8.22 4.38
N HIS A 130 -16.49 -9.49 4.01
CA HIS A 130 -16.93 -9.87 2.67
C HIS A 130 -18.40 -9.50 2.43
N GLY A 131 -18.77 -9.26 1.16
CA GLY A 131 -20.16 -9.06 0.78
C GLY A 131 -20.63 -7.59 0.72
N SER A 132 -19.70 -6.62 0.71
CA SER A 132 -20.02 -5.19 0.60
C SER A 132 -20.92 -4.88 -0.61
N ALA A 133 -20.67 -5.52 -1.76
CA ALA A 133 -21.48 -5.34 -2.97
C ALA A 133 -22.92 -5.81 -2.76
N ALA A 134 -23.14 -6.96 -2.12
CA ALA A 134 -24.47 -7.46 -1.80
C ALA A 134 -25.18 -6.56 -0.78
N SER A 135 -24.46 -6.07 0.24
CA SER A 135 -25.01 -5.15 1.23
C SER A 135 -25.43 -3.81 0.60
N VAL A 136 -24.61 -3.25 -0.30
CA VAL A 136 -24.94 -2.02 -1.03
C VAL A 136 -26.16 -2.26 -1.95
N ALA A 137 -26.22 -3.37 -2.67
CA ALA A 137 -27.36 -3.72 -3.49
C ALA A 137 -28.65 -3.81 -2.68
N GLN A 138 -28.62 -4.43 -1.49
CA GLN A 138 -29.78 -4.47 -0.56
C GLN A 138 -30.22 -3.08 -0.08
N ILE A 139 -29.28 -2.19 0.24
CA ILE A 139 -29.60 -0.82 0.66
C ILE A 139 -30.30 -0.05 -0.48
N ILE A 140 -29.84 -0.23 -1.71
CA ILE A 140 -30.43 0.44 -2.89
C ILE A 140 -31.83 -0.11 -3.18
N THR A 141 -32.01 -1.44 -3.15
CA THR A 141 -33.29 -2.08 -3.47
C THR A 141 -34.34 -1.90 -2.37
N ASN A 142 -33.95 -1.78 -1.11
CA ASN A 142 -34.88 -1.56 0.02
C ASN A 142 -35.28 -0.08 0.20
N LYS A 143 -34.79 0.84 -0.62
CA LYS A 143 -35.20 2.26 -0.65
C LYS A 143 -36.22 2.60 -1.74
N GLY A 144 -36.82 1.59 -2.36
CA GLY A 144 -37.91 1.71 -3.32
C GLY A 144 -39.27 1.57 -2.66
#